data_6edfafc451435b3bd88c8e67e6cb9146
#
_entry.id   6edfafc451435b3bd88c8e67e6cb9146
#
_cell.length_a   1.000
_cell.length_b   1.000
_cell.length_c   1.000
_cell.angle_alpha   90.00
_cell.angle_beta   90.00
_cell.angle_gamma   90.00
#
_symmetry.space_group_name_H-M   'P 1'
#
loop_
_entity.id
_entity.type
_entity.pdbx_description
1 polymer ?
#
loop_
_entity_poly.entity_id
_entity_poly.type
_entity_poly.pdbx_seq_one_letter_code
_entity_poly.pdbx_strand_id
1 'polypeptide(L)'
;GVHIIGHNFRNSYEQSVTSFGDVFQNDNDDPPACRTTFLLEYGNAGFCSADGQRSGGADRRPGQSIPVAEWRQEDPGTMPPGDVYGGGSPTGLTFYEDGALGRKYRGLLLSCEPGRNTVFGYLPKPEGAGFRLERFDFVTSNPEGEFAGTDFKGGKNEERELKTLFRPSDVGVGADGAIYVADWFDARVG
;
A
#
# COMPACT_ATOMS: atom_id res chain seq x y z
N GLY A 1 12.38 -9.39 -23.51
CA GLY A 1 10.94 -9.66 -23.54
C GLY A 1 10.28 -9.08 -22.31
N VAL A 2 8.95 -9.00 -22.30
CA VAL A 2 8.15 -8.62 -21.13
C VAL A 2 7.57 -9.90 -20.56
N HIS A 3 7.67 -10.06 -19.24
CA HIS A 3 7.07 -11.18 -18.50
C HIS A 3 6.05 -10.63 -17.52
N ILE A 4 4.89 -11.24 -17.46
CA ILE A 4 3.85 -10.92 -16.48
C ILE A 4 4.15 -11.74 -15.22
N ILE A 5 4.42 -11.08 -14.10
CA ILE A 5 4.73 -11.74 -12.82
C ILE A 5 3.57 -11.75 -11.84
N GLY A 6 2.46 -11.08 -12.15
CA GLY A 6 1.24 -11.07 -11.35
C GLY A 6 0.10 -10.43 -12.12
N HIS A 7 -1.14 -10.70 -11.69
CA HIS A 7 -2.33 -10.22 -12.39
C HIS A 7 -3.51 -9.99 -11.44
N ASN A 8 -4.56 -9.38 -11.96
CA ASN A 8 -5.78 -9.03 -11.23
C ASN A 8 -5.55 -8.12 -10.01
N PHE A 9 -4.66 -7.15 -10.17
CA PHE A 9 -4.58 -5.99 -9.29
C PHE A 9 -5.66 -4.99 -9.67
N ARG A 10 -6.07 -4.15 -8.71
CA ARG A 10 -7.03 -3.08 -9.00
C ARG A 10 -6.32 -1.84 -9.56
N ASN A 11 -5.45 -1.26 -8.77
CA ASN A 11 -4.72 -0.03 -9.10
C ASN A 11 -3.37 -0.05 -8.38
N SER A 12 -2.54 -1.03 -8.71
CA SER A 12 -1.18 -1.14 -8.19
C SER A 12 -0.38 0.12 -8.54
N TYR A 13 0.18 0.77 -7.54
CA TYR A 13 0.91 2.02 -7.73
C TYR A 13 2.40 1.76 -7.87
N GLU A 14 3.02 1.18 -6.87
CA GLU A 14 4.46 0.94 -6.88
C GLU A 14 4.85 -0.44 -6.37
N GLN A 15 6.02 -0.88 -6.84
CA GLN A 15 6.64 -2.15 -6.45
C GLN A 15 8.07 -1.91 -5.98
N SER A 16 8.48 -2.66 -4.96
CA SER A 16 9.86 -2.72 -4.51
C SER A 16 10.37 -4.15 -4.55
N VAL A 17 11.57 -4.32 -5.08
CA VAL A 17 12.22 -5.62 -5.22
C VAL A 17 13.39 -5.70 -4.26
N THR A 18 13.41 -6.72 -3.41
CA THR A 18 14.54 -6.96 -2.52
C THR A 18 15.75 -7.51 -3.27
N SER A 19 16.92 -7.48 -2.64
CA SER A 19 18.14 -8.10 -3.22
C SER A 19 18.03 -9.61 -3.43
N PHE A 20 17.03 -10.25 -2.81
CA PHE A 20 16.74 -11.68 -2.98
C PHE A 20 15.70 -11.96 -4.06
N GLY A 21 15.13 -10.92 -4.67
CA GLY A 21 14.12 -11.04 -5.71
C GLY A 21 12.67 -11.07 -5.18
N ASP A 22 12.46 -10.93 -3.88
CA ASP A 22 11.11 -10.78 -3.33
C ASP A 22 10.51 -9.46 -3.78
N VAL A 23 9.26 -9.48 -4.19
CA VAL A 23 8.54 -8.29 -4.67
C VAL A 23 7.43 -7.93 -3.69
N PHE A 24 7.42 -6.69 -3.24
CA PHE A 24 6.31 -6.10 -2.50
C PHE A 24 5.65 -5.02 -3.33
N GLN A 25 4.38 -4.82 -3.13
CA GLN A 25 3.61 -3.81 -3.84
C GLN A 25 2.49 -3.24 -2.98
N ASN A 26 2.01 -2.06 -3.33
CA ASN A 26 0.79 -1.51 -2.78
C ASN A 26 -0.28 -1.37 -3.85
N ASP A 27 -1.54 -1.37 -3.42
CA ASP A 27 -2.68 -1.32 -4.33
C ASP A 27 -3.80 -0.46 -3.73
N ASN A 28 -4.25 0.48 -4.53
CA ASN A 28 -5.33 1.38 -4.15
C ASN A 28 -6.69 0.76 -4.45
N ASP A 29 -7.54 0.77 -3.45
CA ASP A 29 -8.95 0.40 -3.57
C ASP A 29 -9.82 1.39 -2.77
N ASP A 30 -10.24 2.44 -3.43
CA ASP A 30 -11.04 3.54 -2.87
C ASP A 30 -12.32 3.05 -2.19
N PRO A 31 -12.60 3.48 -1.07
CA PRO A 31 -12.02 3.48 0.23
C PRO A 31 -12.06 2.17 1.00
N PRO A 32 -12.42 0.95 0.47
CA PRO A 32 -12.61 -0.10 1.47
C PRO A 32 -11.44 -1.05 1.67
N ALA A 33 -10.49 -1.18 0.73
CA ALA A 33 -9.54 -2.29 0.81
C ALA A 33 -8.15 -2.01 0.21
N CYS A 34 -7.64 -0.78 0.38
CA CYS A 34 -6.24 -0.47 0.08
C CYS A 34 -5.32 -1.41 0.86
N ARG A 35 -4.21 -1.78 0.27
CA ARG A 35 -3.33 -2.82 0.82
C ARG A 35 -1.88 -2.66 0.45
N THR A 36 -1.03 -3.28 1.28
CA THR A 36 0.36 -3.59 0.97
C THR A 36 0.52 -5.10 0.98
N THR A 37 1.08 -5.68 -0.08
CA THR A 37 1.14 -7.13 -0.22
C THR A 37 2.49 -7.62 -0.76
N PHE A 38 2.82 -8.85 -0.47
CA PHE A 38 3.87 -9.61 -1.12
C PHE A 38 3.34 -10.18 -2.43
N LEU A 39 4.05 -9.97 -3.51
CA LEU A 39 3.71 -10.54 -4.82
C LEU A 39 4.34 -11.92 -4.97
N LEU A 40 3.52 -12.94 -4.91
CA LEU A 40 3.89 -14.27 -5.37
C LEU A 40 4.05 -14.26 -6.89
N GLU A 41 5.19 -14.73 -7.39
CA GLU A 41 5.43 -14.79 -8.83
C GLU A 41 4.32 -15.57 -9.54
N TYR A 42 3.77 -14.98 -10.60
CA TYR A 42 2.55 -15.42 -11.31
C TYR A 42 1.26 -15.40 -10.48
N GLY A 43 1.28 -14.70 -9.33
CA GLY A 43 0.16 -14.64 -8.41
C GLY A 43 -1.06 -13.91 -8.98
N ASN A 44 -2.21 -14.38 -8.55
CA ASN A 44 -3.50 -13.75 -8.80
C ASN A 44 -3.90 -12.92 -7.57
N ALA A 45 -3.91 -11.58 -7.70
CA ALA A 45 -4.33 -10.71 -6.61
C ALA A 45 -5.85 -10.77 -6.34
N GLY A 46 -6.62 -11.30 -7.29
CA GLY A 46 -8.02 -11.62 -7.10
C GLY A 46 -9.00 -10.49 -7.40
N PHE A 47 -8.56 -9.27 -7.69
CA PHE A 47 -9.50 -8.20 -8.02
C PHE A 47 -10.32 -8.56 -9.26
N CYS A 48 -11.63 -8.39 -9.14
CA CYS A 48 -12.57 -8.73 -10.19
C CYS A 48 -13.45 -7.52 -10.53
N SER A 49 -13.22 -6.93 -11.70
CA SER A 49 -14.10 -5.89 -12.23
C SER A 49 -15.39 -6.47 -12.79
N ALA A 50 -16.49 -5.70 -12.71
CA ALA A 50 -17.81 -6.16 -13.15
C ALA A 50 -17.88 -6.52 -14.63
N ASP A 51 -17.07 -5.90 -15.45
CA ASP A 51 -17.06 -6.07 -16.92
C ASP A 51 -15.85 -6.89 -17.42
N GLY A 52 -15.02 -7.40 -16.50
CA GLY A 52 -13.78 -8.09 -16.85
C GLY A 52 -12.72 -7.18 -17.48
N GLN A 53 -12.98 -5.87 -17.55
CA GLN A 53 -12.06 -4.85 -17.99
C GLN A 53 -11.48 -4.11 -16.79
N ARG A 54 -10.77 -3.06 -17.01
CA ARG A 54 -10.15 -2.34 -15.91
C ARG A 54 -11.11 -1.46 -15.16
N SER A 55 -11.08 -1.59 -13.85
CA SER A 55 -11.38 -0.62 -12.80
C SER A 55 -12.66 0.20 -12.90
N GLY A 56 -13.13 0.60 -11.78
CA GLY A 56 -14.21 1.54 -11.54
C GLY A 56 -15.46 0.86 -11.00
N GLY A 57 -15.77 -0.34 -11.37
CA GLY A 57 -16.87 -1.09 -10.80
C GLY A 57 -16.44 -2.50 -10.47
N ALA A 58 -16.33 -2.82 -9.19
CA ALA A 58 -16.07 -4.20 -8.80
C ALA A 58 -17.30 -5.07 -8.97
N ASP A 59 -17.07 -6.33 -9.35
CA ASP A 59 -18.11 -7.36 -9.36
C ASP A 59 -18.33 -7.86 -7.93
N ARG A 60 -19.19 -7.19 -7.19
CA ARG A 60 -19.50 -7.50 -5.80
C ARG A 60 -20.40 -8.70 -5.67
N ARG A 61 -19.96 -9.70 -4.89
CA ARG A 61 -20.80 -10.83 -4.53
C ARG A 61 -21.74 -10.44 -3.39
N PRO A 62 -23.05 -10.59 -3.53
CA PRO A 62 -24.01 -10.21 -2.48
C PRO A 62 -23.76 -10.94 -1.16
N GLY A 63 -23.84 -10.21 -0.06
CA GLY A 63 -23.72 -10.78 1.29
C GLY A 63 -22.29 -11.07 1.77
N GLN A 64 -21.27 -10.73 0.99
CA GLN A 64 -19.86 -10.89 1.37
C GLN A 64 -19.26 -9.54 1.76
N SER A 65 -18.21 -9.58 2.60
CA SER A 65 -17.38 -8.39 2.86
C SER A 65 -16.67 -7.95 1.57
N ILE A 66 -16.32 -6.68 1.46
CA ILE A 66 -15.71 -6.13 0.26
C ILE A 66 -14.41 -6.83 -0.13
N PRO A 67 -13.44 -7.10 0.80
CA PRO A 67 -12.24 -7.82 0.44
C PRO A 67 -12.51 -9.20 -0.20
N VAL A 68 -13.54 -9.89 0.27
CA VAL A 68 -13.92 -11.19 -0.26
C VAL A 68 -14.72 -11.05 -1.56
N ALA A 69 -15.63 -10.09 -1.61
CA ALA A 69 -16.53 -9.90 -2.75
C ALA A 69 -15.80 -9.37 -3.98
N GLU A 70 -14.94 -8.38 -3.82
CA GLU A 70 -14.22 -7.71 -4.91
C GLU A 70 -12.89 -8.39 -5.24
N TRP A 71 -12.17 -8.85 -4.21
CA TRP A 71 -10.82 -9.39 -4.35
C TRP A 71 -10.76 -10.92 -4.33
N ARG A 72 -11.88 -11.59 -4.23
CA ARG A 72 -11.96 -13.05 -4.32
C ARG A 72 -10.99 -13.80 -3.39
N GLN A 73 -10.68 -13.25 -2.23
CA GLN A 73 -9.60 -13.75 -1.35
C GLN A 73 -9.84 -15.14 -0.78
N GLU A 74 -11.08 -15.63 -0.82
CA GLU A 74 -11.41 -17.00 -0.44
C GLU A 74 -11.42 -17.98 -1.63
N ASP A 75 -11.23 -17.47 -2.84
CA ASP A 75 -11.22 -18.33 -4.03
C ASP A 75 -9.87 -19.05 -4.17
N PRO A 76 -9.88 -20.33 -4.55
CA PRO A 76 -8.66 -21.07 -4.81
C PRO A 76 -7.78 -20.37 -5.88
N GLY A 77 -6.49 -20.28 -5.61
CA GLY A 77 -5.52 -19.67 -6.51
C GLY A 77 -5.37 -18.15 -6.35
N THR A 78 -6.12 -17.52 -5.45
CA THR A 78 -5.88 -16.13 -5.07
C THR A 78 -4.75 -16.08 -4.04
N MET A 79 -3.78 -15.20 -4.26
CA MET A 79 -2.67 -15.02 -3.32
C MET A 79 -3.15 -14.32 -2.04
N PRO A 80 -2.42 -14.47 -0.91
CA PRO A 80 -2.75 -13.78 0.32
C PRO A 80 -2.85 -12.26 0.13
N PRO A 81 -3.79 -11.59 0.83
CA PRO A 81 -4.06 -10.16 0.63
C PRO A 81 -2.96 -9.24 1.16
N GLY A 82 -2.08 -9.74 2.01
CA GLY A 82 -1.16 -8.91 2.77
C GLY A 82 -1.85 -8.12 3.87
N ASP A 83 -1.43 -6.87 4.07
CA ASP A 83 -2.06 -5.95 5.01
C ASP A 83 -3.14 -5.13 4.30
N VAL A 84 -4.40 -5.46 4.56
CA VAL A 84 -5.58 -4.72 4.09
C VAL A 84 -5.99 -3.72 5.16
N TYR A 85 -5.93 -2.42 4.88
CA TYR A 85 -6.11 -1.39 5.90
C TYR A 85 -7.32 -0.46 5.65
N GLY A 86 -8.12 -0.74 4.65
CA GLY A 86 -9.32 0.05 4.35
C GLY A 86 -9.03 1.26 3.49
N GLY A 87 -9.67 2.37 3.77
CA GLY A 87 -9.48 3.60 3.01
C GLY A 87 -8.04 4.12 3.04
N GLY A 88 -7.58 4.62 1.91
CA GLY A 88 -6.23 5.10 1.73
C GLY A 88 -5.99 5.60 0.31
N SER A 89 -4.74 5.87 0.05
CA SER A 89 -4.24 6.38 -1.23
C SER A 89 -2.76 6.02 -1.38
N PRO A 90 -2.41 4.73 -1.34
CA PRO A 90 -1.01 4.32 -1.34
C PRO A 90 -0.26 4.88 -2.55
N THR A 91 0.98 5.30 -2.28
CA THR A 91 1.88 5.87 -3.28
C THR A 91 3.25 5.18 -3.21
N GLY A 92 4.35 5.90 -2.97
CA GLY A 92 5.70 5.35 -2.98
C GLY A 92 5.92 4.16 -2.06
N LEU A 93 6.75 3.21 -2.50
CA LEU A 93 7.08 2.01 -1.75
C LEU A 93 8.55 1.65 -1.92
N THR A 94 9.25 1.40 -0.83
CA THR A 94 10.66 0.99 -0.86
C THR A 94 10.99 -0.05 0.18
N PHE A 95 11.97 -0.91 -0.12
CA PHE A 95 12.49 -1.88 0.83
C PHE A 95 13.88 -1.45 1.29
N TYR A 96 14.04 -1.26 2.61
CA TYR A 96 15.27 -0.80 3.22
C TYR A 96 16.13 -1.98 3.68
N GLU A 97 17.19 -2.28 2.95
CA GLU A 97 18.13 -3.36 3.28
C GLU A 97 19.39 -2.87 3.98
N ASP A 98 19.61 -1.56 4.00
CA ASP A 98 20.76 -0.94 4.62
C ASP A 98 20.75 -1.10 6.15
N GLY A 99 21.90 -0.94 6.75
CA GLY A 99 22.11 -0.99 8.19
C GLY A 99 22.36 0.37 8.84
N ALA A 100 22.37 1.46 8.08
CA ALA A 100 22.72 2.80 8.57
C ALA A 100 21.80 3.27 9.72
N LEU A 101 20.52 2.95 9.69
CA LEU A 101 19.56 3.24 10.76
C LEU A 101 19.61 2.23 11.93
N GLY A 102 20.54 1.28 11.88
CA GLY A 102 20.69 0.24 12.88
C GLY A 102 19.92 -1.05 12.57
N ARG A 103 20.34 -2.13 13.25
CA ARG A 103 19.88 -3.50 12.95
C ARG A 103 18.36 -3.68 13.04
N LYS A 104 17.68 -2.93 13.89
CA LYS A 104 16.23 -3.05 14.11
C LYS A 104 15.40 -2.66 12.90
N TYR A 105 15.99 -1.88 11.98
CA TYR A 105 15.32 -1.43 10.75
C TYR A 105 15.78 -2.16 9.50
N ARG A 106 16.70 -3.10 9.62
CA ARG A 106 17.12 -3.88 8.45
C ARG A 106 15.98 -4.77 7.97
N GLY A 107 15.68 -4.70 6.67
CA GLY A 107 14.52 -5.41 6.09
C GLY A 107 13.20 -4.68 6.31
N LEU A 108 13.24 -3.37 6.49
CA LEU A 108 12.06 -2.53 6.64
C LEU A 108 11.45 -2.23 5.26
N LEU A 109 10.21 -2.64 5.08
CA LEU A 109 9.38 -2.20 3.96
C LEU A 109 8.66 -0.92 4.37
N LEU A 110 8.73 0.10 3.53
CA LEU A 110 8.08 1.39 3.73
C LEU A 110 7.05 1.62 2.63
N SER A 111 5.87 2.09 2.99
CA SER A 111 4.79 2.42 2.06
C SER A 111 4.18 3.77 2.43
N CYS A 112 4.22 4.70 1.50
CA CYS A 112 3.60 6.00 1.66
C CYS A 112 2.07 5.90 1.57
N GLU A 113 1.40 6.59 2.49
CA GLU A 113 -0.06 6.63 2.57
C GLU A 113 -0.55 8.06 2.84
N PRO A 114 -0.63 8.90 1.80
CA PRO A 114 -1.04 10.30 1.94
C PRO A 114 -2.48 10.46 2.44
N GLY A 115 -3.38 9.52 2.16
CA GLY A 115 -4.76 9.56 2.67
C GLY A 115 -4.86 9.41 4.19
N ARG A 116 -3.80 8.89 4.82
CA ARG A 116 -3.67 8.75 6.28
C ARG A 116 -2.53 9.56 6.87
N ASN A 117 -1.88 10.37 6.06
CA ASN A 117 -0.79 11.28 6.47
C ASN A 117 0.36 10.53 7.15
N THR A 118 0.76 9.40 6.59
CA THR A 118 1.74 8.50 7.19
C THR A 118 2.61 7.81 6.15
N VAL A 119 3.80 7.43 6.56
CA VAL A 119 4.58 6.36 5.93
C VAL A 119 4.44 5.14 6.83
N PHE A 120 3.81 4.11 6.34
CA PHE A 120 3.74 2.82 7.03
C PHE A 120 5.08 2.10 6.97
N GLY A 121 5.41 1.43 8.07
CA GLY A 121 6.54 0.52 8.17
C GLY A 121 6.08 -0.91 8.40
N TYR A 122 6.80 -1.86 7.82
CA TYR A 122 6.61 -3.29 8.02
C TYR A 122 7.97 -3.95 8.20
N LEU A 123 8.05 -4.92 9.08
CA LEU A 123 9.16 -5.88 9.12
C LEU A 123 8.60 -7.23 8.65
N PRO A 124 8.65 -7.54 7.35
CA PRO A 124 8.04 -8.74 6.80
C PRO A 124 8.55 -10.00 7.50
N LYS A 125 7.63 -10.84 7.95
CA LYS A 125 7.94 -12.12 8.61
C LYS A 125 7.58 -13.27 7.69
N PRO A 126 8.50 -14.18 7.36
CA PRO A 126 8.18 -15.35 6.55
C PRO A 126 6.97 -16.10 7.09
N GLU A 127 5.99 -16.36 6.23
CA GLU A 127 4.79 -17.12 6.56
C GLU A 127 4.29 -17.90 5.34
N GLY A 128 4.28 -19.21 5.44
CA GLY A 128 3.94 -20.07 4.30
C GLY A 128 4.89 -19.85 3.12
N ALA A 129 4.33 -19.55 1.96
CA ALA A 129 5.09 -19.24 0.74
C ALA A 129 5.30 -17.73 0.53
N GLY A 130 5.04 -16.91 1.55
CA GLY A 130 5.15 -15.46 1.45
C GLY A 130 5.52 -14.84 2.79
N PHE A 131 4.93 -13.68 3.06
CA PHE A 131 5.24 -12.91 4.26
C PHE A 131 3.97 -12.39 4.93
N ARG A 132 3.99 -12.40 6.26
CA ARG A 132 3.04 -11.66 7.08
C ARG A 132 3.53 -10.22 7.24
N LEU A 133 2.65 -9.27 6.99
CA LEU A 133 2.89 -7.84 7.10
C LEU A 133 2.11 -7.29 8.29
N GLU A 134 2.81 -6.82 9.32
CA GLU A 134 2.23 -6.16 10.48
C GLU A 134 2.61 -4.68 10.42
N ARG A 135 1.62 -3.82 10.17
CA ARG A 135 1.80 -2.39 9.98
C ARG A 135 2.13 -1.66 11.29
N PHE A 136 3.00 -0.68 11.19
CA PHE A 136 3.16 0.39 12.19
C PHE A 136 3.41 1.73 11.50
N ASP A 137 3.16 2.83 12.18
CA ASP A 137 3.47 4.16 11.66
C ASP A 137 4.97 4.42 11.82
N PHE A 138 5.69 4.52 10.70
CA PHE A 138 7.11 4.84 10.69
C PHE A 138 7.34 6.36 10.86
N VAL A 139 6.63 7.15 10.06
CA VAL A 139 6.57 8.61 10.18
C VAL A 139 5.13 9.05 9.94
N THR A 140 4.56 9.81 10.86
CA THR A 140 3.18 10.28 10.71
C THR A 140 2.98 11.66 11.33
N SER A 141 2.09 12.45 10.75
CA SER A 141 1.51 13.63 11.37
C SER A 141 0.12 13.36 11.98
N ASN A 142 -0.41 12.15 11.79
CA ASN A 142 -1.74 11.72 12.21
C ASN A 142 -1.67 10.48 13.11
N PRO A 143 -1.24 10.65 14.38
CA PRO A 143 -1.01 9.51 15.29
C PRO A 143 -2.29 8.74 15.65
N GLU A 144 -3.47 9.33 15.48
CA GLU A 144 -4.74 8.65 15.66
C GLU A 144 -5.04 7.66 14.53
N GLY A 145 -4.32 7.76 13.40
CA GLY A 145 -4.45 6.87 12.25
C GLY A 145 -5.79 6.99 11.53
N GLU A 146 -6.51 8.08 11.74
CA GLU A 146 -7.78 8.32 11.09
C GLU A 146 -7.58 8.50 9.58
N PHE A 147 -8.50 7.93 8.81
CA PHE A 147 -8.54 8.19 7.39
C PHE A 147 -9.21 9.55 7.16
N ALA A 148 -8.45 10.51 6.65
CA ALA A 148 -8.93 11.87 6.41
C ALA A 148 -9.92 11.99 5.23
N GLY A 149 -10.24 10.87 4.57
CA GLY A 149 -11.18 10.78 3.47
C GLY A 149 -10.51 10.60 2.12
N THR A 150 -11.32 10.16 1.14
CA THR A 150 -10.89 10.08 -0.27
C THR A 150 -11.00 11.43 -0.97
N ASP A 151 -11.52 12.43 -0.29
CA ASP A 151 -11.69 13.74 -0.87
C ASP A 151 -10.36 14.48 -0.88
N PHE A 152 -9.58 14.19 -1.90
CA PHE A 152 -8.38 14.95 -2.23
C PHE A 152 -8.66 16.43 -2.50
N LYS A 153 -9.92 16.80 -2.57
CA LYS A 153 -10.31 18.21 -2.76
C LYS A 153 -10.31 19.02 -1.47
N GLY A 154 -9.82 18.43 -0.39
CA GLY A 154 -9.73 19.09 0.91
C GLY A 154 -11.10 19.57 1.40
N GLY A 155 -11.62 18.94 2.42
CA GLY A 155 -12.80 19.44 3.10
C GLY A 155 -12.56 20.88 3.57
N LYS A 156 -13.58 21.68 3.64
CA LYS A 156 -13.50 23.14 3.96
C LYS A 156 -12.80 23.46 5.30
N ASN A 157 -12.58 22.47 6.14
CA ASN A 157 -11.96 22.62 7.46
C ASN A 157 -10.55 21.98 7.58
N GLU A 158 -10.12 21.19 6.60
CA GLU A 158 -8.89 20.41 6.69
C GLU A 158 -7.62 21.22 6.39
N GLU A 159 -7.75 22.34 5.74
CA GLU A 159 -6.63 23.23 5.33
C GLU A 159 -5.77 23.73 6.50
N ARG A 160 -6.19 23.50 7.74
CA ARG A 160 -5.52 24.02 8.95
C ARG A 160 -5.18 23.00 10.01
N GLU A 161 -5.53 21.73 9.81
CA GLU A 161 -5.20 20.70 10.77
C GLU A 161 -3.78 20.18 10.54
N LEU A 162 -2.91 20.32 11.54
CA LEU A 162 -1.52 19.89 11.47
C LEU A 162 -1.38 18.40 11.06
N LYS A 163 -2.34 17.58 11.44
CA LYS A 163 -2.36 16.15 11.10
C LYS A 163 -2.48 15.88 9.60
N THR A 164 -3.05 16.81 8.83
CA THR A 164 -3.25 16.65 7.38
C THR A 164 -2.13 17.26 6.54
N LEU A 165 -1.13 17.84 7.17
CA LEU A 165 -0.04 18.54 6.45
C LEU A 165 0.95 17.59 5.77
N PHE A 166 1.16 16.41 6.32
CA PHE A 166 2.08 15.43 5.77
C PHE A 166 1.37 14.56 4.73
N ARG A 167 1.80 14.67 3.48
CA ARG A 167 1.26 13.89 2.37
C ARG A 167 2.39 13.20 1.61
N PRO A 168 2.93 12.12 2.16
CA PRO A 168 4.07 11.43 1.57
C PRO A 168 3.68 10.85 0.21
N SER A 169 4.35 11.32 -0.84
CA SER A 169 4.10 10.90 -2.21
C SER A 169 5.08 9.84 -2.69
N ASP A 170 6.27 9.81 -2.09
CA ASP A 170 7.29 8.85 -2.45
C ASP A 170 8.27 8.64 -1.30
N VAL A 171 8.93 7.48 -1.29
CA VAL A 171 9.97 7.13 -0.32
C VAL A 171 11.09 6.32 -0.98
N GLY A 172 12.32 6.71 -0.74
CA GLY A 172 13.48 6.04 -1.31
C GLY A 172 14.65 5.93 -0.34
N VAL A 173 15.61 5.09 -0.68
CA VAL A 173 16.86 4.93 0.08
C VAL A 173 18.01 5.54 -0.73
N GLY A 174 18.70 6.49 -0.13
CA GLY A 174 19.86 7.11 -0.75
C GLY A 174 21.11 6.23 -0.68
N ALA A 175 22.11 6.59 -1.46
CA ALA A 175 23.40 5.91 -1.46
C ALA A 175 24.18 6.05 -0.14
N ASP A 176 23.77 6.98 0.71
CA ASP A 176 24.27 7.19 2.06
C ASP A 176 23.54 6.32 3.13
N GLY A 177 22.59 5.50 2.70
CA GLY A 177 21.75 4.69 3.57
C GLY A 177 20.68 5.49 4.32
N ALA A 178 20.46 6.76 3.98
CA ALA A 178 19.37 7.54 4.53
C ALA A 178 18.05 7.25 3.81
N ILE A 179 16.94 7.37 4.54
CA ILE A 179 15.60 7.32 3.96
C ILE A 179 15.16 8.74 3.62
N TYR A 180 14.77 8.93 2.38
CA TYR A 180 14.23 10.18 1.85
C TYR A 180 12.75 10.00 1.61
N VAL A 181 11.96 10.97 2.07
CA VAL A 181 10.51 10.99 1.85
C VAL A 181 10.18 12.26 1.09
N ALA A 182 9.52 12.12 -0.04
CA ALA A 182 8.93 13.25 -0.75
C ALA A 182 7.58 13.56 -0.12
N ASP A 183 7.41 14.79 0.32
CA ASP A 183 6.16 15.27 0.90
C ASP A 183 5.48 16.22 -0.10
N TRP A 184 4.32 15.81 -0.56
CA TRP A 184 3.47 16.65 -1.38
C TRP A 184 2.59 17.51 -0.48
N PHE A 185 3.17 18.56 0.07
CA PHE A 185 2.43 19.52 0.86
C PHE A 185 1.46 20.30 -0.04
N ASP A 186 0.31 19.72 -0.30
CA ASP A 186 -0.81 20.39 -0.93
C ASP A 186 -2.10 20.04 -0.19
N ALA A 187 -2.77 21.02 0.37
CA ALA A 187 -4.08 20.83 0.99
C ALA A 187 -5.16 20.40 -0.01
N ARG A 188 -4.83 20.43 -1.31
CA ARG A 188 -5.76 20.15 -2.41
C ARG A 188 -5.12 19.30 -3.50
N VAL A 189 -4.69 18.11 -3.16
CA VAL A 189 -4.34 17.14 -4.20
C VAL A 189 -5.62 16.68 -4.87
N GLY A 190 -5.90 17.16 -6.07
CA GLY A 190 -7.04 16.76 -6.86
C GLY A 190 -6.71 16.73 -8.33
#